data_0b5e64600ffca2ec29d267ced4e45f16
#
_entry.id   0b5e64600ffca2ec29d267ced4e45f16
#
_cell.length_a   1.000
_cell.length_b   1.000
_cell.length_c   1.000
_cell.angle_alpha   90.00
_cell.angle_beta   90.00
_cell.angle_gamma   90.00
#
_symmetry.space_group_name_H-M   'P 1'
#
loop_
_entity.id
_entity.type
_entity.pdbx_description
1 polymer ?
#
loop_
_entity_poly.entity_id
_entity_poly.type
_entity_poly.pdbx_seq_one_letter_code
_entity_poly.pdbx_strand_id
1 'polypeptide(L)'
;MKYKTCVSIAESSPNKIKIKLKAALKKSDYTEIRLDFLKMEQVPSALEIIKKDLNRIVCTLRPKTEGGKFSGTEKERIAIIKLIAEYNPF
;
A
#
# COMPACT_ATOMS: atom_id res chain seq x y z
N MET A 1 9.80 26.52 5.94
CA MET A 1 9.45 25.38 5.07
C MET A 1 8.77 24.29 5.89
N LYS A 2 7.67 23.79 5.40
CA LYS A 2 6.98 22.68 6.06
C LYS A 2 7.35 21.37 5.39
N TYR A 3 7.77 20.41 6.20
CA TYR A 3 8.01 19.07 5.71
C TYR A 3 6.70 18.29 5.76
N LYS A 4 6.43 17.52 4.71
CA LYS A 4 5.28 16.63 4.73
C LYS A 4 5.68 15.36 5.45
N THR A 5 4.77 14.85 6.27
CA THR A 5 5.01 13.64 7.05
C THR A 5 4.43 12.43 6.32
N CYS A 6 5.08 11.29 6.49
CA CYS A 6 4.63 10.03 5.90
C CYS A 6 4.82 8.90 6.91
N VAL A 7 3.75 8.15 7.16
CA VAL A 7 3.76 7.00 8.05
C VAL A 7 3.62 5.74 7.20
N SER A 8 4.45 4.73 7.47
CA SER A 8 4.40 3.45 6.76
C SER A 8 3.49 2.46 7.47
N ILE A 9 2.64 1.79 6.70
CA ILE A 9 1.78 0.72 7.20
C ILE A 9 2.17 -0.58 6.50
N ALA A 10 2.55 -1.59 7.29
CA ALA A 10 2.98 -2.89 6.79
C ALA A 10 2.20 -3.97 7.54
N GLU A 11 0.96 -4.20 7.12
CA GLU A 11 0.05 -5.14 7.77
C GLU A 11 -0.32 -6.29 6.84
N SER A 12 -0.62 -7.44 7.43
CA SER A 12 -0.92 -8.66 6.70
C SER A 12 -2.39 -8.86 6.37
N SER A 13 -3.26 -7.90 6.69
CA SER A 13 -4.67 -8.00 6.34
C SER A 13 -5.25 -6.64 5.94
N PRO A 14 -6.21 -6.63 4.99
CA PRO A 14 -6.86 -5.39 4.57
C PRO A 14 -7.58 -4.67 5.72
N ASN A 15 -8.20 -5.41 6.65
CA ASN A 15 -8.88 -4.81 7.79
C ASN A 15 -7.91 -4.06 8.71
N LYS A 16 -6.73 -4.63 8.96
CA LYS A 16 -5.73 -3.97 9.77
C LYS A 16 -5.21 -2.71 9.09
N ILE A 17 -5.06 -2.75 7.76
CA ILE A 17 -4.67 -1.58 6.99
C ILE A 17 -5.72 -0.48 7.17
N LYS A 18 -7.00 -0.82 7.05
CA LYS A 18 -8.10 0.14 7.19
C LYS A 18 -8.05 0.86 8.55
N ILE A 19 -7.88 0.10 9.62
CA ILE A 19 -7.84 0.67 10.98
C ILE A 19 -6.64 1.59 11.16
N LYS A 20 -5.46 1.14 10.74
CA LYS A 20 -4.24 1.92 10.89
C LYS A 20 -4.20 3.14 9.97
N LEU A 21 -4.76 3.02 8.77
CA LEU A 21 -4.84 4.14 7.85
C LEU A 21 -5.66 5.29 8.43
N LYS A 22 -6.80 4.96 9.04
CA LYS A 22 -7.66 5.96 9.65
C LYS A 22 -6.91 6.77 10.72
N ALA A 23 -6.13 6.08 11.56
CA ALA A 23 -5.33 6.73 12.59
C ALA A 23 -4.17 7.53 12.00
N ALA A 24 -3.48 6.96 10.99
CA ALA A 24 -2.33 7.60 10.38
C ALA A 24 -2.69 8.90 9.66
N LEU A 25 -3.81 8.93 8.94
CA LEU A 25 -4.24 10.11 8.19
C LEU A 25 -4.64 11.27 9.09
N LYS A 26 -4.90 11.02 10.35
CA LYS A 26 -5.16 12.10 11.32
C LYS A 26 -3.88 12.77 11.78
N LYS A 27 -2.73 12.09 11.66
CA LYS A 27 -1.46 12.56 12.21
C LYS A 27 -0.41 12.88 11.14
N SER A 28 -0.61 12.44 9.91
CA SER A 28 0.38 12.63 8.85
C SER A 28 -0.28 13.06 7.55
N ASP A 29 0.51 13.70 6.69
CA ASP A 29 0.03 14.18 5.40
C ASP A 29 -0.15 13.04 4.40
N TYR A 30 0.76 12.06 4.43
CA TYR A 30 0.77 10.92 3.53
C TYR A 30 0.99 9.64 4.30
N THR A 31 0.56 8.53 3.70
CA THR A 31 0.77 7.20 4.26
C THR A 31 1.28 6.27 3.16
N GLU A 32 2.36 5.54 3.48
CA GLU A 32 2.87 4.48 2.61
C GLU A 32 2.19 3.18 3.01
N ILE A 33 1.57 2.50 2.04
CA ILE A 33 0.97 1.19 2.27
C ILE A 33 1.87 0.14 1.60
N ARG A 34 2.45 -0.74 2.42
CA ARG A 34 3.31 -1.83 1.97
C ARG A 34 2.45 -3.03 1.57
N LEU A 35 2.10 -3.09 0.29
CA LEU A 35 1.25 -4.17 -0.23
C LEU A 35 1.96 -5.52 -0.28
N ASP A 36 3.30 -5.53 -0.22
CA ASP A 36 4.07 -6.77 -0.20
C ASP A 36 3.88 -7.58 1.08
N PHE A 37 3.28 -7.02 2.12
CA PHE A 37 2.93 -7.74 3.34
C PHE A 37 1.62 -8.50 3.21
N LEU A 38 0.84 -8.25 2.17
CA LEU A 38 -0.42 -8.95 1.90
C LEU A 38 -0.19 -10.15 1.00
N LYS A 39 -1.12 -11.10 1.05
CA LYS A 39 -1.17 -12.15 0.04
C LYS A 39 -1.71 -11.53 -1.24
N MET A 40 -1.33 -12.09 -2.41
CA MET A 40 -1.74 -11.54 -3.69
C MET A 40 -3.25 -11.39 -3.83
N GLU A 41 -4.00 -12.39 -3.36
CA GLU A 41 -5.46 -12.36 -3.45
C GLU A 41 -6.10 -11.29 -2.57
N GLN A 42 -5.36 -10.72 -1.63
CA GLN A 42 -5.85 -9.66 -0.75
C GLN A 42 -5.64 -8.25 -1.31
N VAL A 43 -4.78 -8.11 -2.31
CA VAL A 43 -4.45 -6.79 -2.85
C VAL A 43 -5.66 -6.05 -3.43
N PRO A 44 -6.52 -6.68 -4.26
CA PRO A 44 -7.70 -5.98 -4.75
C PRO A 44 -8.62 -5.47 -3.64
N SER A 45 -8.83 -6.28 -2.59
CA SER A 45 -9.65 -5.88 -1.44
C SER A 45 -9.04 -4.69 -0.71
N ALA A 46 -7.73 -4.69 -0.52
CA ALA A 46 -7.04 -3.60 0.15
C ALA A 46 -7.17 -2.30 -0.66
N LEU A 47 -7.01 -2.38 -1.98
CA LEU A 47 -7.14 -1.22 -2.85
C LEU A 47 -8.55 -0.63 -2.79
N GLU A 48 -9.58 -1.49 -2.75
CA GLU A 48 -10.96 -1.02 -2.60
C GLU A 48 -11.20 -0.32 -1.27
N ILE A 49 -10.60 -0.81 -0.21
CA ILE A 49 -10.72 -0.22 1.13
C ILE A 49 -10.11 1.19 1.19
N ILE A 50 -8.97 1.38 0.53
CA ILE A 50 -8.21 2.63 0.63
C ILE A 50 -8.49 3.62 -0.51
N LYS A 51 -9.32 3.27 -1.48
CA LYS A 51 -9.45 4.05 -2.72
C LYS A 51 -9.86 5.51 -2.54
N LYS A 52 -10.64 5.82 -1.53
CA LYS A 52 -11.10 7.21 -1.33
C LYS A 52 -10.00 8.13 -0.79
N ASP A 53 -8.91 7.55 -0.27
CA ASP A 53 -7.80 8.33 0.29
C ASP A 53 -6.53 8.21 -0.56
N LEU A 54 -6.63 7.67 -1.78
CA LEU A 54 -5.47 7.38 -2.63
C LEU A 54 -4.60 8.59 -2.95
N ASN A 55 -5.18 9.78 -2.97
CA ASN A 55 -4.40 10.99 -3.21
C ASN A 55 -3.41 11.30 -2.07
N ARG A 56 -3.54 10.61 -0.94
CA ARG A 56 -2.65 10.75 0.21
C ARG A 56 -1.90 9.44 0.51
N ILE A 57 -1.94 8.49 -0.41
CA ILE A 57 -1.34 7.17 -0.20
C ILE A 57 -0.29 6.89 -1.25
N VAL A 58 0.86 6.39 -0.80
CA VAL A 58 1.92 5.84 -1.65
C VAL A 58 1.86 4.33 -1.51
N CYS A 59 1.60 3.62 -2.60
CA CYS A 59 1.57 2.15 -2.58
C CYS A 59 2.92 1.61 -2.98
N THR A 60 3.45 0.67 -2.21
CA THR A 60 4.72 0.02 -2.52
C THR A 60 4.56 -1.50 -2.51
N LEU A 61 5.34 -2.17 -3.35
CA LEU A 61 5.35 -3.63 -3.46
C LEU A 61 6.81 -4.07 -3.63
N ARG A 62 7.52 -4.22 -2.52
CA ARG A 62 8.93 -4.55 -2.52
C ARG A 62 9.16 -6.06 -2.55
N PRO A 63 9.89 -6.59 -3.53
CA PRO A 63 10.19 -8.02 -3.58
C PRO A 63 11.22 -8.43 -2.52
N LYS A 64 11.28 -9.73 -2.23
CA LYS A 64 12.23 -10.26 -1.25
C LYS A 64 13.68 -9.95 -1.59
N THR A 65 14.01 -9.93 -2.87
CA THR A 65 15.37 -9.61 -3.33
C THR A 65 15.81 -8.20 -2.95
N GLU A 66 14.87 -7.31 -2.63
CA GLU A 66 15.14 -5.93 -2.24
C GLU A 66 14.74 -5.67 -0.79
N GLY A 67 14.64 -6.73 0.02
CA GLY A 67 14.32 -6.61 1.43
C GLY A 67 12.84 -6.55 1.77
N GLY A 68 11.95 -6.79 0.78
CA GLY A 68 10.52 -6.80 1.01
C GLY A 68 9.97 -8.19 1.33
N LYS A 69 8.66 -8.32 1.26
CA LYS A 69 7.94 -9.57 1.57
C LYS A 69 7.30 -10.24 0.36
N PHE A 70 7.29 -9.55 -0.79
CA PHE A 70 6.65 -10.12 -1.98
C PHE A 70 7.45 -11.30 -2.52
N SER A 71 6.81 -12.48 -2.61
CA SER A 71 7.46 -13.72 -3.02
C SER A 71 7.00 -14.25 -4.38
N GLY A 72 6.17 -13.49 -5.09
CA GLY A 72 5.71 -13.89 -6.41
C GLY A 72 6.77 -13.68 -7.50
N THR A 73 6.44 -14.10 -8.73
CA THR A 73 7.32 -13.90 -9.87
C THR A 73 7.33 -12.45 -10.30
N GLU A 74 8.32 -12.06 -11.11
CA GLU A 74 8.40 -10.71 -11.65
C GLU A 74 7.17 -10.38 -12.51
N LYS A 75 6.67 -11.38 -13.24
CA LYS A 75 5.46 -11.21 -14.05
C LYS A 75 4.24 -10.90 -13.16
N GLU A 76 4.12 -11.61 -12.05
CA GLU A 76 3.04 -11.36 -11.09
C GLU A 76 3.16 -9.99 -10.43
N ARG A 77 4.39 -9.59 -10.11
CA ARG A 77 4.66 -8.28 -9.53
C ARG A 77 4.24 -7.16 -10.48
N ILE A 78 4.58 -7.29 -11.75
CA ILE A 78 4.20 -6.31 -12.78
C ILE A 78 2.68 -6.22 -12.92
N ALA A 79 1.98 -7.37 -12.89
CA ALA A 79 0.52 -7.40 -12.98
C ALA A 79 -0.12 -6.64 -11.81
N ILE A 80 0.41 -6.81 -10.60
CA ILE A 80 -0.09 -6.11 -9.42
C ILE A 80 0.18 -4.60 -9.53
N ILE A 81 1.36 -4.23 -10.00
CA ILE A 81 1.71 -2.82 -10.19
C ILE A 81 0.76 -2.15 -11.21
N LYS A 82 0.41 -2.85 -12.27
CA LYS A 82 -0.56 -2.34 -13.24
C LYS A 82 -1.94 -2.14 -12.62
N LEU A 83 -2.36 -3.07 -11.76
CA LEU A 83 -3.63 -2.95 -11.05
C LEU A 83 -3.62 -1.73 -10.13
N ILE A 84 -2.52 -1.54 -9.39
CA ILE A 84 -2.36 -0.38 -8.51
C ILE A 84 -2.46 0.92 -9.31
N ALA A 85 -1.80 0.96 -10.47
CA ALA A 85 -1.81 2.15 -11.33
C ALA A 85 -3.22 2.52 -11.80
N GLU A 86 -4.10 1.54 -12.00
CA GLU A 86 -5.49 1.78 -12.37
C GLU A 86 -6.26 2.52 -11.28
N TYR A 87 -5.86 2.38 -10.03
CA TYR A 87 -6.46 3.10 -8.91
C TYR A 87 -5.89 4.50 -8.75
N ASN A 88 -4.81 4.80 -9.46
CA ASN A 88 -4.17 6.12 -9.50
C ASN A 88 -3.81 6.69 -8.13
N PRO A 89 -2.96 6.01 -7.31
CA PRO A 89 -2.52 6.55 -6.03
C PRO A 89 -1.53 7.71 -6.23
N PHE A 90 -1.24 8.35 -5.14
CA PHE A 90 -0.27 9.45 -5.14
C PHE A 90 1.12 9.01 -5.59
#